data_f78e5e9f6ae8291502a6a4b02dce83a2
#
_entry.id   f78e5e9f6ae8291502a6a4b02dce83a2
#
_cell.length_a   1.000
_cell.length_b   1.000
_cell.length_c   1.000
_cell.angle_alpha   90.00
_cell.angle_beta   90.00
_cell.angle_gamma   90.00
#
_symmetry.space_group_name_H-M   'P 1'
#
loop_
_entity.id
_entity.type
_entity.pdbx_description
1 polymer ?
#
loop_
_entity_poly.entity_id
_entity_poly.type
_entity_poly.pdbx_seq_one_letter_code
_entity_poly.pdbx_strand_id
1 'polypeptide(L)'
;MNNKINHIPSDNGDYQKVPTPAASVLLIRDTSQRIEVFMIKRSMKTNFGGVWVFPGGKIDNEDILNNYLKYSPHLDDGLASERLGLKKDGLSYWAASIRE
;
A
#
# COMPACT_ATOMS: atom_id res chain seq x y z
N MET A 1 13.39 -10.90 -7.92
CA MET A 1 13.91 -11.04 -7.30
C MET A 1 14.39 -11.50 -7.03
N ASN A 2 14.20 -11.32 -6.80
CA ASN A 2 14.86 -11.57 -5.93
C ASN A 2 15.24 -11.46 -5.74
N ASN A 3 15.03 -11.35 -5.57
CA ASN A 3 15.56 -11.27 -4.72
C ASN A 3 15.97 -10.90 -4.54
N LYS A 4 15.75 -10.70 -4.55
CA LYS A 4 16.24 -10.51 -3.78
C LYS A 4 16.53 -9.83 -3.57
N ILE A 5 15.99 -9.35 -3.51
CA ILE A 5 16.35 -8.71 -3.05
C ILE A 5 17.10 -8.69 -2.67
N ASN A 6 17.25 -8.67 -2.40
CA ASN A 6 17.94 -8.74 -1.72
C ASN A 6 18.38 -8.74 -0.98
N HIS A 7 18.29 -8.80 -0.78
CA HIS A 7 18.58 -8.82 0.34
C HIS A 7 19.67 -8.83 1.04
N ILE A 8 19.61 -8.16 1.83
CA ILE A 8 20.89 -8.10 2.38
C ILE A 8 20.90 -8.72 3.72
N PRO A 9 21.46 -9.84 3.87
CA PRO A 9 21.48 -10.49 5.14
C PRO A 9 22.26 -9.65 6.13
N SER A 10 21.63 -9.35 7.23
CA SER A 10 22.26 -8.67 8.32
C SER A 10 22.31 -9.63 9.49
N ASP A 11 23.42 -9.71 10.11
CA ASP A 11 23.55 -10.59 11.26
C ASP A 11 22.85 -10.04 12.50
N ASN A 12 22.29 -8.85 12.44
CA ASN A 12 21.50 -8.31 13.54
C ASN A 12 20.02 -8.69 13.44
N GLY A 13 19.65 -9.47 12.44
CA GLY A 13 18.30 -9.99 12.34
C GLY A 13 17.32 -9.10 11.62
N ASP A 14 17.74 -7.96 11.10
CA ASP A 14 16.82 -7.07 10.42
C ASP A 14 16.18 -7.71 9.21
N TYR A 15 16.91 -8.54 8.50
CA TYR A 15 16.39 -9.23 7.32
C TYR A 15 15.32 -10.28 7.68
N GLN A 16 15.14 -10.58 8.97
CA GLN A 16 14.11 -11.51 9.42
C GLN A 16 12.81 -10.83 9.77
N LYS A 17 12.76 -9.50 9.75
CA LYS A 17 11.53 -8.78 10.04
C LYS A 17 10.51 -9.02 8.96
N VAL A 18 9.28 -9.24 9.38
CA VAL A 18 8.16 -9.32 8.45
C VAL A 18 7.88 -7.92 7.92
N PRO A 19 7.74 -7.76 6.59
CA PRO A 19 7.37 -6.46 6.05
C PRO A 19 6.05 -5.97 6.62
N THR A 20 5.98 -4.68 6.89
CA THR A 20 4.75 -4.06 7.37
C THR A 20 3.75 -3.93 6.23
N PRO A 21 2.53 -4.45 6.38
CA PRO A 21 1.52 -4.29 5.34
C PRO A 21 1.21 -2.82 5.09
N ALA A 22 1.14 -2.46 3.82
CA ALA A 22 0.89 -1.09 3.41
C ALA A 22 0.22 -1.10 2.04
N ALA A 23 -0.38 0.04 1.69
CA ALA A 23 -1.01 0.23 0.39
C ALA A 23 -0.48 1.51 -0.23
N SER A 24 -0.26 1.49 -1.53
CA SER A 24 0.10 2.66 -2.31
C SER A 24 -0.90 2.85 -3.43
N VAL A 25 -1.16 4.11 -3.79
CA VAL A 25 -2.10 4.47 -4.82
C VAL A 25 -1.37 5.18 -5.95
N LEU A 26 -1.49 4.66 -7.15
CA LEU A 26 -1.01 5.34 -8.34
C LEU A 26 -2.20 6.04 -8.98
N LEU A 27 -2.40 7.29 -8.61
CA LEU A 27 -3.50 8.10 -9.13
C LEU A 27 -3.04 8.73 -10.45
N ILE A 28 -3.59 8.24 -11.55
CA ILE A 28 -3.16 8.68 -12.86
C ILE A 28 -4.24 9.49 -13.56
N ARG A 29 -3.80 10.40 -14.39
CA ARG A 29 -4.68 11.24 -15.20
C ARG A 29 -4.19 11.23 -16.64
N ASP A 30 -5.12 10.96 -17.56
CA ASP A 30 -4.80 11.03 -18.98
C ASP A 30 -5.14 12.42 -19.48
N THR A 31 -4.17 13.04 -20.14
CA THR A 31 -4.35 14.33 -20.77
C THR A 31 -4.20 14.18 -22.27
N SER A 32 -4.50 15.22 -23.02
CA SER A 32 -4.37 15.18 -24.48
C SER A 32 -2.93 14.96 -24.94
N GLN A 33 -1.95 15.11 -24.08
CA GLN A 33 -0.55 15.04 -24.47
C GLN A 33 0.20 13.91 -23.79
N ARG A 34 -0.22 13.51 -22.58
CA ARG A 34 0.55 12.52 -21.80
C ARG A 34 -0.25 12.02 -20.62
N ILE A 35 0.19 10.92 -20.09
CA ILE A 35 -0.31 10.41 -18.81
C ILE A 35 0.46 11.09 -17.69
N GLU A 36 -0.26 11.54 -16.68
CA GLU A 36 0.33 12.14 -15.50
C GLU A 36 0.02 11.30 -14.27
N VAL A 37 0.93 11.26 -13.33
CA VAL A 37 0.74 10.55 -12.08
C VAL A 37 0.87 11.55 -10.92
N PHE A 38 -0.04 11.42 -9.96
CA PHE A 38 -0.03 12.28 -8.78
C PHE A 38 1.02 11.79 -7.79
N MET A 39 1.87 12.70 -7.33
CA MET A 39 2.88 12.38 -6.34
C MET A 39 2.90 13.43 -5.24
N ILE A 40 3.35 13.03 -4.07
CA ILE A 40 3.43 13.89 -2.90
C ILE A 40 4.89 14.02 -2.51
N LYS A 41 5.31 15.24 -2.21
CA LYS A 41 6.65 15.47 -1.70
C LYS A 41 6.62 15.36 -0.18
N ARG A 42 7.41 14.47 0.38
CA ARG A 42 7.42 14.25 1.82
C ARG A 42 8.00 15.46 2.55
N SER A 43 7.47 15.70 3.74
CA SER A 43 7.96 16.76 4.59
C SER A 43 9.44 16.52 4.94
N MET A 44 10.21 17.59 4.97
CA MET A 44 11.62 17.50 5.36
C MET A 44 11.80 17.03 6.80
N LYS A 45 10.74 17.06 7.61
CA LYS A 45 10.78 16.65 9.02
C LYS A 45 10.64 15.15 9.21
N THR A 46 10.34 14.41 8.14
CA THR A 46 10.15 12.95 8.23
C THR A 46 11.38 12.23 7.70
N ASN A 47 11.42 10.93 7.97
CA ASN A 47 12.42 10.08 7.32
C ASN A 47 12.24 10.15 5.82
N PHE A 48 13.35 10.24 5.09
CA PHE A 48 13.33 10.41 3.64
C PHE A 48 12.62 11.72 3.23
N GLY A 49 12.81 12.79 4.02
CA GLY A 49 12.22 14.08 3.72
C GLY A 49 12.68 14.62 2.37
N GLY A 50 11.78 15.29 1.67
CA GLY A 50 12.05 15.85 0.36
C GLY A 50 11.92 14.88 -0.79
N VAL A 51 11.68 13.60 -0.53
CA VAL A 51 11.50 12.58 -1.57
C VAL A 51 10.05 12.62 -2.06
N TRP A 52 9.88 12.45 -3.38
CA TRP A 52 8.56 12.32 -3.99
C TRP A 52 8.08 10.89 -3.84
N VAL A 53 6.83 10.71 -3.40
CA VAL A 53 6.24 9.40 -3.18
C VAL A 53 4.81 9.37 -3.71
N PHE A 54 4.32 8.18 -4.00
CA PHE A 54 2.89 7.98 -4.25
C PHE A 54 2.12 8.11 -2.93
N PRO A 55 0.85 8.55 -2.96
CA PRO A 55 0.00 8.45 -1.77
C PRO A 55 -0.02 7.03 -1.26
N GLY A 56 0.03 6.85 0.05
CA GLY A 56 0.02 5.52 0.62
C GLY A 56 0.44 5.52 2.06
N GLY A 57 0.23 4.39 2.71
CA GLY A 57 0.59 4.23 4.10
C GLY A 57 0.31 2.83 4.60
N LYS A 58 0.58 2.64 5.88
CA LYS A 58 0.40 1.36 6.53
C LYS A 58 -1.07 1.02 6.69
N ILE A 59 -1.36 -0.28 6.74
CA ILE A 59 -2.69 -0.74 7.10
C ILE A 59 -2.93 -0.42 8.56
N ASP A 60 -4.03 0.28 8.86
CA ASP A 60 -4.43 0.59 10.23
C ASP A 60 -5.41 -0.45 10.74
N ASN A 61 -5.52 -0.54 12.06
CA ASN A 61 -6.55 -1.38 12.66
C ASN A 61 -7.94 -1.02 12.18
N GLU A 62 -8.19 0.27 11.94
CA GLU A 62 -9.48 0.71 11.43
C GLU A 62 -9.79 0.12 10.05
N ASP A 63 -8.77 -0.08 9.23
CA ASP A 63 -8.96 -0.69 7.90
C ASP A 63 -9.44 -2.14 8.02
N ILE A 64 -9.06 -2.81 9.09
CA ILE A 64 -9.46 -4.20 9.33
C ILE A 64 -10.81 -4.27 10.03
N LEU A 65 -11.01 -3.40 11.02
CA LEU A 65 -12.18 -3.48 11.92
C LEU A 65 -13.43 -2.86 11.32
N ASN A 66 -13.28 -1.82 10.50
CA ASN A 66 -14.43 -1.16 9.91
C ASN A 66 -15.04 -2.02 8.81
N ASN A 67 -16.36 -1.98 8.74
CA ASN A 67 -17.08 -2.70 7.70
C ASN A 67 -17.20 -1.83 6.46
N TYR A 68 -16.28 -2.03 5.53
CA TYR A 68 -16.27 -1.26 4.30
C TYR A 68 -17.17 -1.85 3.22
N LEU A 69 -17.85 -2.96 3.50
CA LEU A 69 -18.73 -3.59 2.51
C LEU A 69 -19.84 -2.66 2.05
N LYS A 70 -20.32 -1.81 2.95
CA LYS A 70 -21.38 -0.86 2.59
C LYS A 70 -20.92 0.18 1.57
N TYR A 71 -19.61 0.41 1.47
CA TYR A 71 -19.05 1.34 0.49
C TYR A 71 -18.51 0.62 -0.74
N SER A 72 -18.44 -0.70 -0.69
CA SER A 72 -17.88 -1.49 -1.77
C SER A 72 -18.66 -2.82 -1.85
N PRO A 73 -19.96 -2.76 -2.21
CA PRO A 73 -20.83 -3.94 -2.10
C PRO A 73 -20.45 -5.09 -3.01
N HIS A 74 -19.61 -4.84 -4.01
CA HIS A 74 -19.20 -5.88 -4.96
C HIS A 74 -17.82 -6.43 -4.67
N LEU A 75 -17.22 -6.07 -3.53
CA LEU A 75 -15.88 -6.51 -3.17
C LEU A 75 -15.83 -6.86 -1.70
N ASP A 76 -15.99 -8.14 -1.39
CA ASP A 76 -15.83 -8.62 -0.02
C ASP A 76 -14.38 -9.02 0.24
N ASP A 77 -14.09 -9.41 1.47
CA ASP A 77 -12.72 -9.76 1.86
C ASP A 77 -12.19 -10.96 1.08
N GLY A 78 -13.04 -11.93 0.83
CA GLY A 78 -12.62 -13.12 0.08
C GLY A 78 -12.17 -12.78 -1.33
N LEU A 79 -12.97 -11.99 -2.04
CA LEU A 79 -12.63 -11.60 -3.40
C LEU A 79 -11.43 -10.64 -3.43
N ALA A 80 -11.38 -9.70 -2.48
CA ALA A 80 -10.24 -8.80 -2.39
C ALA A 80 -8.95 -9.55 -2.12
N SER A 81 -9.00 -10.52 -1.22
CA SER A 81 -7.83 -11.34 -0.89
C SER A 81 -7.39 -12.17 -2.09
N GLU A 82 -8.34 -12.76 -2.78
CA GLU A 82 -8.05 -13.56 -3.97
C GLU A 82 -7.33 -12.71 -5.03
N ARG A 83 -7.82 -11.51 -5.28
CA ARG A 83 -7.23 -10.62 -6.28
C ARG A 83 -5.81 -10.21 -5.92
N LEU A 84 -5.49 -10.16 -4.63
CA LEU A 84 -4.16 -9.79 -4.16
C LEU A 84 -3.27 -11.01 -3.89
N GLY A 85 -3.78 -12.21 -4.11
CA GLY A 85 -3.02 -13.43 -3.84
C GLY A 85 -2.83 -13.69 -2.35
N LEU A 86 -3.75 -13.22 -1.52
CA LEU A 86 -3.70 -13.38 -0.08
C LEU A 86 -4.70 -14.39 0.39
N LYS A 87 -4.44 -14.97 1.57
CA LYS A 87 -5.38 -15.91 2.18
C LYS A 87 -6.56 -15.19 2.83
N LYS A 88 -6.34 -14.01 3.38
CA LYS A 88 -7.35 -13.22 4.06
C LYS A 88 -6.92 -11.78 4.18
N ASP A 89 -7.80 -10.93 4.66
CA ASP A 89 -7.56 -9.52 4.99
C ASP A 89 -7.24 -8.65 3.78
N GLY A 90 -7.55 -9.12 2.57
CA GLY A 90 -7.31 -8.34 1.37
C GLY A 90 -8.11 -7.05 1.32
N LEU A 91 -9.33 -7.06 1.90
CA LEU A 91 -10.17 -5.86 1.88
C LEU A 91 -9.53 -4.71 2.64
N SER A 92 -8.72 -4.98 3.66
CA SER A 92 -8.04 -3.94 4.42
C SER A 92 -7.06 -3.15 3.56
N TYR A 93 -6.44 -3.78 2.57
CA TYR A 93 -5.54 -3.08 1.64
C TYR A 93 -6.32 -2.11 0.75
N TRP A 94 -7.49 -2.52 0.28
CA TRP A 94 -8.35 -1.64 -0.50
C TRP A 94 -8.83 -0.47 0.36
N ALA A 95 -9.24 -0.76 1.61
CA ALA A 95 -9.67 0.26 2.54
C ALA A 95 -8.56 1.28 2.82
N ALA A 96 -7.35 0.79 3.07
CA ALA A 96 -6.21 1.66 3.30
C ALA A 96 -5.94 2.55 2.10
N SER A 97 -6.02 2.01 0.89
CA SER A 97 -5.76 2.79 -0.31
C SER A 97 -6.77 3.91 -0.50
N ILE A 98 -8.02 3.69 -0.10
CA ILE A 98 -9.05 4.73 -0.18
C ILE A 98 -8.84 5.78 0.90
N ARG A 99 -8.45 5.35 2.11
CA ARG A 99 -8.23 6.25 3.23
C ARG A 99 -7.00 7.14 2.99
N GLU A 100 -5.99 6.61 2.37
CA GLU A 100 -4.77 7.37 2.08
C GLU A 100 -4.97 8.30 0.90
#